data_cfcf7622f18d487f4f36f227456ec037
#
_entry.id   cfcf7622f18d487f4f36f227456ec037
#
_cell.length_a   1.000
_cell.length_b   1.000
_cell.length_c   1.000
_cell.angle_alpha   90.00
_cell.angle_beta   90.00
_cell.angle_gamma   90.00
#
_symmetry.space_group_name_H-M   'P 1'
#
loop_
_entity.id
_entity.type
_entity.pdbx_description
1 polymer ?
#
loop_
_entity_poly.entity_id
_entity_poly.type
_entity_poly.pdbx_seq_one_letter_code
_entity_poly.pdbx_strand_id
1 'polypeptide(L)'
;MAMTLCKATEGVALESEGAYTPDKDNDIPRGYVEMTFVKETATGRGRNEKFIMEDMKNGTIKLTEGRIGITVGRYKPRISYRPLSDWDMVYQSRIARGYLATSTHKMGKVEVRKGKADGSLDYAPVKDPKVQAFIEELAMYQKQTFDESYTVRVDNISDEMIAMGDKILKEIANRYDTMSLAEFNNKLKLLFAVIPRRMDKLSEHLAKHKTDFAGIVSDEQDLFDIMVSQVRSAEGAKTCKKTILEANDMTMRQVTDEEESFIRELLRDNAGKYLEAYRVTNGKTEEEFNDFMELCGLEDGDGIAHLFHGTRNENIWSILTSGLKNRPPKDAVITGKAYGMGTYFAPDAIKSLGYTSRIGSKWANGNSSSGFLLICKVAVGSKDTYYDGHLGCDRSLNAEKLKQIAPGALCTWAKARYSGFRMDEVIVYQDCQSTIEYIVRMG
;
A
#
# COMPACT_ATOMS: atom_id res chain seq x y z
N MET A 1 -31.52 -6.46 -15.59
CA MET A 1 -30.19 -6.39 -16.24
C MET A 1 -29.16 -6.76 -15.21
N ALA A 2 -28.36 -7.77 -15.45
CA ALA A 2 -27.29 -8.13 -14.53
C ALA A 2 -26.20 -7.09 -14.69
N MET A 3 -25.99 -6.22 -13.68
CA MET A 3 -24.80 -5.42 -13.59
C MET A 3 -23.61 -6.39 -13.52
N THR A 4 -22.88 -6.50 -14.61
CA THR A 4 -21.54 -7.07 -14.57
C THR A 4 -20.75 -6.10 -13.69
N LEU A 5 -20.37 -6.52 -12.48
CA LEU A 5 -19.41 -5.81 -11.66
C LEU A 5 -18.26 -5.38 -12.56
N CYS A 6 -17.81 -4.13 -12.41
CA CYS A 6 -16.51 -3.73 -12.93
C CYS A 6 -15.59 -4.92 -12.69
N LYS A 7 -15.12 -5.57 -13.75
CA LYS A 7 -14.09 -6.59 -13.60
C LYS A 7 -13.02 -5.83 -12.83
N ALA A 8 -12.90 -6.15 -11.54
CA ALA A 8 -11.65 -5.88 -10.88
C ALA A 8 -10.64 -6.31 -11.93
N THR A 9 -9.97 -5.35 -12.58
CA THR A 9 -8.88 -5.68 -13.46
C THR A 9 -8.08 -6.60 -12.56
N GLU A 10 -8.23 -7.91 -12.79
CA GLU A 10 -7.22 -8.84 -12.35
C GLU A 10 -5.98 -8.12 -12.81
N GLY A 11 -5.35 -7.45 -11.83
CA GLY A 11 -4.11 -6.75 -12.13
C GLY A 11 -3.33 -7.78 -12.85
N VAL A 12 -2.94 -7.51 -14.09
CA VAL A 12 -2.39 -8.44 -15.06
C VAL A 12 -1.85 -9.58 -14.25
N ALA A 13 -2.61 -10.67 -14.17
CA ALA A 13 -2.09 -11.88 -13.57
C ALA A 13 -0.91 -12.14 -14.46
N LEU A 14 0.25 -11.64 -14.03
CA LEU A 14 1.49 -12.24 -14.45
C LEU A 14 1.25 -13.67 -14.06
N GLU A 15 0.90 -14.49 -15.05
CA GLU A 15 1.07 -15.92 -14.96
C GLU A 15 2.53 -16.13 -14.62
N SER A 16 2.85 -15.88 -13.36
CA SER A 16 4.07 -16.35 -12.76
C SER A 16 3.83 -17.84 -12.56
N GLU A 17 4.17 -18.62 -13.57
CA GLU A 17 4.50 -20.01 -13.33
C GLU A 17 5.45 -20.02 -12.12
N GLY A 18 4.93 -20.39 -10.93
CA GLY A 18 5.76 -20.65 -9.78
C GLY A 18 5.56 -19.86 -8.50
N ALA A 19 4.40 -19.29 -8.22
CA ALA A 19 4.09 -18.85 -6.85
C ALA A 19 3.99 -20.08 -5.94
N TYR A 20 5.05 -20.35 -5.19
CA TYR A 20 5.09 -21.43 -4.20
C TYR A 20 4.06 -21.15 -3.11
N THR A 21 2.98 -21.89 -3.12
CA THR A 21 2.09 -22.05 -1.97
C THR A 21 2.62 -23.23 -1.14
N PRO A 22 2.83 -23.06 0.17
CA PRO A 22 3.13 -24.22 1.03
C PRO A 22 1.81 -24.94 1.34
N ASP A 23 1.20 -25.54 0.33
CA ASP A 23 0.13 -26.51 0.48
C ASP A 23 0.70 -27.91 0.31
N LYS A 24 0.61 -28.59 1.39
CA LYS A 24 0.47 -30.03 1.73
C LYS A 24 1.07 -31.15 0.86
N ASP A 25 1.59 -30.93 -0.33
CA ASP A 25 2.18 -31.97 -1.16
C ASP A 25 3.58 -31.60 -1.67
N ASN A 26 4.55 -32.09 -0.96
CA ASN A 26 5.86 -32.66 -1.33
C ASN A 26 6.77 -32.02 -2.41
N ASP A 27 6.52 -30.85 -2.94
CA ASP A 27 7.48 -30.24 -3.87
C ASP A 27 8.51 -29.37 -3.14
N ILE A 28 9.50 -30.07 -2.58
CA ILE A 28 10.68 -29.40 -2.03
C ILE A 28 11.43 -28.74 -3.19
N PRO A 29 11.61 -27.39 -3.18
CA PRO A 29 12.32 -26.69 -4.25
C PRO A 29 13.71 -27.28 -4.46
N ARG A 30 14.14 -27.43 -5.72
CA ARG A 30 15.44 -27.99 -6.09
C ARG A 30 16.35 -26.93 -6.71
N GLY A 31 17.63 -27.14 -6.60
CA GLY A 31 18.65 -26.30 -7.23
C GLY A 31 19.02 -25.07 -6.43
N TYR A 32 18.05 -24.26 -6.04
CA TYR A 32 18.25 -23.07 -5.20
C TYR A 32 17.01 -22.80 -4.37
N VAL A 33 17.21 -22.48 -3.09
CA VAL A 33 16.17 -21.93 -2.24
C VAL A 33 16.76 -20.95 -1.23
N GLU A 34 16.13 -19.81 -1.11
CA GLU A 34 16.36 -18.82 -0.07
C GLU A 34 15.22 -18.89 0.94
N MET A 35 15.56 -18.92 2.21
CA MET A 35 14.61 -18.95 3.31
C MET A 35 14.91 -17.83 4.29
N THR A 36 13.88 -17.23 4.84
CA THR A 36 13.97 -16.16 5.83
C THR A 36 13.23 -16.53 7.11
N PHE A 37 13.64 -15.94 8.21
CA PHE A 37 13.04 -16.15 9.52
C PHE A 37 13.19 -14.90 10.39
N VAL A 38 12.16 -14.56 11.14
CA VAL A 38 12.21 -13.51 12.15
C VAL A 38 12.41 -14.14 13.52
N LYS A 39 13.56 -13.91 14.11
CA LYS A 39 13.93 -14.41 15.44
C LYS A 39 13.83 -13.30 16.46
N GLU A 40 13.19 -13.57 17.59
CA GLU A 40 13.28 -12.74 18.77
C GLU A 40 14.55 -13.13 19.57
N THR A 41 15.35 -12.14 19.90
CA THR A 41 16.54 -12.35 20.75
C THR A 41 16.15 -12.37 22.23
N ALA A 42 17.04 -12.85 23.08
CA ALA A 42 16.82 -12.84 24.54
C ALA A 42 16.56 -11.43 25.11
N THR A 43 16.93 -10.38 24.38
CA THR A 43 16.67 -8.95 24.74
C THR A 43 15.40 -8.40 24.09
N GLY A 44 14.58 -9.24 23.45
CA GLY A 44 13.35 -8.86 22.79
C GLY A 44 13.53 -8.18 21.41
N ARG A 45 14.78 -8.04 20.92
CA ARG A 45 15.03 -7.45 19.60
C ARG A 45 14.65 -8.40 18.47
N GLY A 46 13.98 -7.87 17.45
CA GLY A 46 13.76 -8.58 16.21
C GLY A 46 15.05 -8.76 15.42
N ARG A 47 15.23 -9.94 14.84
CA ARG A 47 16.39 -10.26 14.01
C ARG A 47 15.97 -11.05 12.80
N ASN A 48 16.20 -10.47 11.61
CA ASN A 48 15.96 -11.14 10.34
C ASN A 48 17.14 -12.08 10.01
N GLU A 49 16.87 -13.37 9.92
CA GLU A 49 17.83 -14.41 9.54
C GLU A 49 17.54 -14.89 8.12
N LYS A 50 18.61 -15.22 7.40
CA LYS A 50 18.59 -15.73 6.04
C LYS A 50 19.33 -17.07 5.99
N PHE A 51 18.74 -18.03 5.29
CA PHE A 51 19.33 -19.32 5.00
C PHE A 51 19.19 -19.63 3.51
N ILE A 52 20.29 -19.91 2.83
CA ILE A 52 20.31 -20.24 1.42
C ILE A 52 20.83 -21.66 1.23
N MET A 53 20.15 -22.43 0.40
CA MET A 53 20.60 -23.73 -0.11
C MET A 53 20.83 -23.58 -1.63
N GLU A 54 22.02 -23.95 -2.09
CA GLU A 54 22.42 -23.88 -3.51
C GLU A 54 23.06 -25.21 -3.93
N ASP A 55 22.49 -25.86 -4.95
CA ASP A 55 23.09 -27.04 -5.60
C ASP A 55 24.30 -26.61 -6.43
N MET A 56 25.47 -27.07 -6.05
CA MET A 56 26.73 -26.74 -6.71
C MET A 56 26.97 -27.54 -8.01
N LYS A 57 26.02 -28.42 -8.39
CA LYS A 57 26.12 -29.29 -9.59
C LYS A 57 27.31 -30.26 -9.57
N ASN A 58 27.89 -30.51 -8.41
CA ASN A 58 28.99 -31.41 -8.18
C ASN A 58 28.70 -32.46 -7.08
N GLY A 59 27.39 -32.70 -6.81
CA GLY A 59 26.94 -33.61 -5.76
C GLY A 59 26.94 -33.00 -4.36
N THR A 60 27.18 -31.69 -4.22
CA THR A 60 27.15 -30.98 -2.93
C THR A 60 26.16 -29.83 -2.92
N ILE A 61 25.67 -29.54 -1.72
CA ILE A 61 24.85 -28.33 -1.41
C ILE A 61 25.75 -27.32 -0.71
N LYS A 62 25.74 -26.09 -1.18
CA LYS A 62 26.28 -24.97 -0.43
C LYS A 62 25.19 -24.37 0.44
N LEU A 63 25.46 -24.29 1.75
CA LEU A 63 24.58 -23.70 2.75
C LEU A 63 25.16 -22.37 3.20
N THR A 64 24.35 -21.30 3.12
CA THR A 64 24.77 -19.95 3.58
C THR A 64 23.81 -19.49 4.67
N GLU A 65 24.29 -19.28 5.87
CA GLU A 65 23.54 -18.75 7.02
C GLU A 65 23.97 -17.32 7.32
N GLY A 66 23.02 -16.41 7.47
CA GLY A 66 23.36 -15.02 7.71
C GLY A 66 22.21 -14.19 8.28
N ARG A 67 22.51 -12.93 8.47
CA ARG A 67 21.52 -11.91 8.87
C ARG A 67 21.22 -11.03 7.68
N ILE A 68 19.99 -10.57 7.59
CA ILE A 68 19.58 -9.56 6.62
C ILE A 68 19.80 -8.17 7.23
N GLY A 69 20.17 -7.18 6.41
CA GLY A 69 20.28 -5.78 6.82
C GLY A 69 21.59 -5.40 7.53
N ILE A 70 22.55 -6.29 7.66
CA ILE A 70 23.88 -5.94 8.20
C ILE A 70 24.82 -5.61 7.04
N THR A 71 25.06 -4.31 6.85
CA THR A 71 25.96 -3.81 5.79
C THR A 71 27.32 -3.36 6.27
N VAL A 72 27.54 -3.29 7.59
CA VAL A 72 28.75 -2.69 8.16
C VAL A 72 29.49 -3.67 9.05
N GLY A 73 30.78 -3.75 8.88
CA GLY A 73 31.72 -4.36 9.80
C GLY A 73 32.14 -5.79 9.44
N ARG A 74 32.66 -6.49 10.44
CA ARG A 74 33.32 -7.81 10.32
C ARG A 74 32.35 -8.99 10.16
N TYR A 75 31.07 -8.74 9.93
CA TYR A 75 30.08 -9.80 9.82
C TYR A 75 30.20 -10.52 8.47
N LYS A 76 30.47 -11.80 8.50
CA LYS A 76 30.46 -12.69 7.32
C LYS A 76 29.40 -13.77 7.53
N PRO A 77 28.59 -14.09 6.50
CA PRO A 77 27.72 -15.26 6.54
C PRO A 77 28.54 -16.52 6.79
N ARG A 78 27.95 -17.45 7.53
CA ARG A 78 28.54 -18.78 7.69
C ARG A 78 28.25 -19.60 6.45
N ILE A 79 29.30 -20.16 5.84
CA ILE A 79 29.16 -21.02 4.67
C ILE A 79 29.57 -22.42 5.11
N SER A 80 28.79 -23.43 4.70
CA SER A 80 29.09 -24.84 4.88
C SER A 80 28.62 -25.63 3.66
N TYR A 81 29.13 -26.87 3.54
CA TYR A 81 28.80 -27.76 2.43
C TYR A 81 28.29 -29.08 2.97
N ARG A 82 27.35 -29.72 2.27
CA ARG A 82 26.83 -31.06 2.60
C ARG A 82 26.59 -31.85 1.31
N PRO A 83 26.47 -33.18 1.39
CA PRO A 83 26.07 -34.01 0.25
C PRO A 83 24.69 -33.55 -0.31
N LEU A 84 24.49 -33.65 -1.61
CA LEU A 84 23.21 -33.29 -2.24
C LEU A 84 22.07 -34.19 -1.74
N SER A 85 22.36 -35.43 -1.31
CA SER A 85 21.39 -36.33 -0.66
C SER A 85 20.74 -35.74 0.61
N ASP A 86 21.39 -34.82 1.28
CA ASP A 86 20.88 -34.19 2.49
C ASP A 86 19.86 -33.06 2.22
N TRP A 87 19.58 -32.75 0.96
CA TRP A 87 18.75 -31.59 0.58
C TRP A 87 17.41 -31.53 1.32
N ASP A 88 16.65 -32.63 1.26
CA ASP A 88 15.29 -32.66 1.83
C ASP A 88 15.33 -32.55 3.36
N MET A 89 16.27 -33.26 4.00
CA MET A 89 16.44 -33.21 5.44
C MET A 89 16.80 -31.80 5.91
N VAL A 90 17.71 -31.14 5.22
CA VAL A 90 18.10 -29.75 5.55
C VAL A 90 16.94 -28.79 5.35
N TYR A 91 16.23 -28.90 4.22
CA TYR A 91 15.06 -28.07 3.94
C TYR A 91 13.98 -28.22 5.01
N GLN A 92 13.53 -29.45 5.26
CA GLN A 92 12.51 -29.76 6.26
C GLN A 92 12.91 -29.31 7.68
N SER A 93 14.18 -29.49 8.04
CA SER A 93 14.69 -29.00 9.33
C SER A 93 14.59 -27.48 9.48
N ARG A 94 14.71 -26.70 8.39
CA ARG A 94 14.57 -25.24 8.42
C ARG A 94 13.10 -24.83 8.47
N ILE A 95 12.25 -25.48 7.69
CA ILE A 95 10.79 -25.25 7.75
C ILE A 95 10.24 -25.55 9.16
N ALA A 96 10.66 -26.65 9.77
CA ALA A 96 10.29 -27.02 11.15
C ALA A 96 10.75 -25.98 12.20
N ARG A 97 11.78 -25.20 11.93
CA ARG A 97 12.23 -24.07 12.76
C ARG A 97 11.49 -22.76 12.47
N GLY A 98 10.53 -22.75 11.57
CA GLY A 98 9.75 -21.58 11.20
C GLY A 98 10.37 -20.71 10.09
N TYR A 99 11.40 -21.20 9.39
CA TYR A 99 11.86 -20.51 8.18
C TYR A 99 10.83 -20.64 7.07
N LEU A 100 10.68 -19.56 6.31
CA LEU A 100 9.81 -19.49 5.16
C LEU A 100 10.65 -19.43 3.88
N ALA A 101 10.34 -20.27 2.89
CA ALA A 101 10.96 -20.18 1.57
C ALA A 101 10.46 -18.92 0.86
N THR A 102 11.35 -17.97 0.59
CA THR A 102 11.02 -16.65 0.01
C THR A 102 11.47 -16.52 -1.43
N SER A 103 12.36 -17.36 -1.91
CA SER A 103 12.73 -17.43 -3.33
C SER A 103 13.26 -18.81 -3.69
N THR A 104 12.88 -19.30 -4.86
CA THR A 104 13.39 -20.55 -5.47
C THR A 104 14.38 -20.28 -6.58
N HIS A 105 14.62 -19.02 -6.91
CA HIS A 105 15.55 -18.61 -7.95
C HIS A 105 16.69 -17.78 -7.35
N LYS A 106 17.91 -18.06 -7.79
CA LYS A 106 19.05 -17.21 -7.49
C LYS A 106 18.82 -15.89 -8.21
N MET A 107 18.56 -14.84 -7.46
CA MET A 107 18.55 -13.50 -8.06
C MET A 107 19.91 -13.30 -8.73
N GLY A 108 19.90 -13.12 -10.04
CA GLY A 108 21.11 -12.75 -10.79
C GLY A 108 21.75 -11.57 -10.06
N LYS A 109 23.09 -11.50 -10.08
CA LYS A 109 23.73 -10.23 -9.69
C LYS A 109 23.11 -9.18 -10.60
N VAL A 110 22.13 -8.47 -10.09
CA VAL A 110 21.67 -7.23 -10.71
C VAL A 110 22.94 -6.41 -10.79
N GLU A 111 23.43 -6.18 -12.02
CA GLU A 111 24.47 -5.18 -12.21
C GLU A 111 23.88 -3.91 -11.63
N VAL A 112 24.36 -3.58 -10.44
CA VAL A 112 24.02 -2.33 -9.80
C VAL A 112 24.57 -1.28 -10.74
N ARG A 113 23.76 -0.82 -11.71
CA ARG A 113 24.03 0.48 -12.30
C ARG A 113 24.10 1.39 -11.08
N LYS A 114 25.28 1.96 -10.87
CA LYS A 114 25.48 2.96 -9.83
C LYS A 114 24.49 4.08 -10.16
N GLY A 115 23.29 3.98 -9.57
CA GLY A 115 22.39 5.11 -9.50
C GLY A 115 23.18 6.25 -8.90
N LYS A 116 22.86 7.48 -9.25
CA LYS A 116 23.52 8.65 -8.68
C LYS A 116 23.62 8.46 -7.17
N ALA A 117 24.71 8.89 -6.56
CA ALA A 117 25.00 8.70 -5.13
C ALA A 117 23.89 9.22 -4.18
N ASP A 118 22.98 10.04 -4.71
CA ASP A 118 21.82 10.62 -4.02
C ASP A 118 20.56 9.74 -4.04
N GLY A 119 20.58 8.57 -4.70
CA GLY A 119 19.43 7.65 -4.81
C GLY A 119 18.33 8.14 -5.75
N SER A 120 18.59 9.18 -6.57
CA SER A 120 17.63 9.62 -7.58
C SER A 120 17.45 8.57 -8.69
N LEU A 121 16.21 8.42 -9.12
CA LEU A 121 15.85 7.51 -10.20
C LEU A 121 16.33 8.07 -11.56
N ASP A 122 16.73 7.21 -12.46
CA ASP A 122 17.34 7.59 -13.77
C ASP A 122 16.25 7.86 -14.83
N TYR A 123 15.20 8.61 -14.43
CA TYR A 123 14.18 9.11 -15.34
C TYR A 123 14.63 10.39 -16.03
N ALA A 124 14.07 10.65 -17.22
CA ALA A 124 14.19 11.96 -17.85
C ALA A 124 13.52 13.03 -16.96
N PRO A 125 14.07 14.23 -16.84
CA PRO A 125 13.45 15.28 -16.04
C PRO A 125 12.12 15.73 -16.66
N VAL A 126 11.15 16.05 -15.81
CA VAL A 126 9.90 16.69 -16.22
C VAL A 126 10.20 18.13 -16.67
N LYS A 127 9.53 18.59 -17.74
CA LYS A 127 9.80 19.92 -18.34
C LYS A 127 9.55 21.09 -17.37
N ASP A 128 8.47 21.01 -16.57
CA ASP A 128 8.17 22.03 -15.58
C ASP A 128 9.03 21.82 -14.33
N PRO A 129 9.92 22.76 -13.96
CA PRO A 129 10.82 22.60 -12.83
C PRO A 129 10.09 22.57 -11.47
N LYS A 130 8.92 23.23 -11.35
CA LYS A 130 8.12 23.15 -10.11
C LYS A 130 7.48 21.77 -9.96
N VAL A 131 6.96 21.21 -11.03
CA VAL A 131 6.43 19.84 -11.06
C VAL A 131 7.55 18.85 -10.75
N GLN A 132 8.73 19.02 -11.36
CA GLN A 132 9.89 18.17 -11.08
C GLN A 132 10.26 18.19 -9.59
N ALA A 133 10.41 19.38 -9.00
CA ALA A 133 10.76 19.55 -7.59
C ALA A 133 9.69 18.95 -6.67
N PHE A 134 8.42 19.10 -7.03
CA PHE A 134 7.31 18.53 -6.27
C PHE A 134 7.31 16.99 -6.28
N ILE A 135 7.55 16.39 -7.45
CA ILE A 135 7.68 14.92 -7.56
C ILE A 135 8.87 14.39 -6.76
N GLU A 136 10.02 15.09 -6.83
CA GLU A 136 11.19 14.73 -6.04
C GLU A 136 10.94 14.78 -4.53
N GLU A 137 10.18 15.79 -4.08
CA GLU A 137 9.74 15.87 -2.68
C GLU A 137 8.86 14.68 -2.27
N LEU A 138 7.85 14.33 -3.08
CA LEU A 138 6.99 13.19 -2.80
C LEU A 138 7.79 11.87 -2.77
N ALA A 139 8.69 11.69 -3.73
CA ALA A 139 9.57 10.53 -3.78
C ALA A 139 10.52 10.47 -2.57
N MET A 140 10.96 11.62 -2.05
CA MET A 140 11.80 11.69 -0.87
C MET A 140 11.05 11.24 0.40
N TYR A 141 9.80 11.68 0.61
CA TYR A 141 8.98 11.20 1.73
C TYR A 141 8.83 9.67 1.68
N GLN A 142 8.50 9.14 0.52
CA GLN A 142 8.33 7.70 0.34
C GLN A 142 9.62 6.93 0.59
N LYS A 143 10.76 7.42 0.02
CA LYS A 143 12.06 6.80 0.20
C LYS A 143 12.50 6.80 1.66
N GLN A 144 12.33 7.92 2.36
CA GLN A 144 12.66 8.02 3.78
C GLN A 144 11.90 6.98 4.60
N THR A 145 10.59 6.87 4.40
CA THR A 145 9.75 5.88 5.09
C THR A 145 10.18 4.45 4.77
N PHE A 146 10.53 4.16 3.51
CA PHE A 146 11.07 2.87 3.12
C PHE A 146 12.39 2.56 3.86
N ASP A 147 13.35 3.47 3.84
CA ASP A 147 14.66 3.30 4.46
C ASP A 147 14.56 3.15 6.00
N GLU A 148 13.60 3.82 6.64
CA GLU A 148 13.33 3.70 8.06
C GLU A 148 12.60 2.40 8.44
N SER A 149 11.80 1.86 7.52
CA SER A 149 10.91 0.73 7.81
C SER A 149 11.49 -0.63 7.40
N TYR A 150 12.34 -0.70 6.38
CA TYR A 150 12.84 -1.96 5.83
C TYR A 150 14.35 -2.10 5.97
N THR A 151 14.81 -3.35 6.16
CA THR A 151 16.25 -3.67 6.20
C THR A 151 16.76 -4.20 4.87
N VAL A 152 15.86 -4.52 3.96
CA VAL A 152 16.17 -5.01 2.62
C VAL A 152 16.27 -3.82 1.66
N ARG A 153 17.18 -3.92 0.70
CA ARG A 153 17.29 -2.92 -0.38
C ARG A 153 16.21 -3.16 -1.42
N VAL A 154 15.75 -2.10 -2.07
CA VAL A 154 14.76 -2.17 -3.15
C VAL A 154 15.14 -3.22 -4.20
N ASP A 155 16.40 -3.26 -4.64
CA ASP A 155 16.91 -4.20 -5.64
C ASP A 155 16.88 -5.68 -5.21
N ASN A 156 16.64 -5.96 -3.94
CA ASN A 156 16.60 -7.31 -3.37
C ASN A 156 15.17 -7.76 -3.03
N ILE A 157 14.16 -7.00 -3.42
CA ILE A 157 12.75 -7.38 -3.27
C ILE A 157 12.29 -7.92 -4.62
N SER A 158 11.91 -9.20 -4.63
CA SER A 158 11.42 -9.88 -5.83
C SER A 158 9.90 -9.80 -5.93
N ASP A 159 9.38 -10.07 -7.13
CA ASP A 159 7.94 -10.19 -7.36
C ASP A 159 7.29 -11.28 -6.50
N GLU A 160 8.01 -12.38 -6.25
CA GLU A 160 7.52 -13.44 -5.37
C GLU A 160 7.38 -12.96 -3.93
N MET A 161 8.32 -12.15 -3.43
CA MET A 161 8.22 -11.53 -2.10
C MET A 161 7.03 -10.59 -2.03
N ILE A 162 6.79 -9.80 -3.07
CA ILE A 162 5.63 -8.91 -3.16
C ILE A 162 4.33 -9.72 -3.16
N ALA A 163 4.23 -10.75 -4.01
CA ALA A 163 3.03 -11.59 -4.10
C ALA A 163 2.73 -12.32 -2.77
N MET A 164 3.76 -12.84 -2.10
CA MET A 164 3.61 -13.47 -0.78
C MET A 164 3.19 -12.48 0.30
N GLY A 165 3.79 -11.30 0.32
CA GLY A 165 3.44 -10.23 1.25
C GLY A 165 1.98 -9.78 1.09
N ASP A 166 1.55 -9.54 -0.15
CA ASP A 166 0.17 -9.18 -0.49
C ASP A 166 -0.82 -10.26 -0.06
N LYS A 167 -0.50 -11.55 -0.34
CA LYS A 167 -1.34 -12.69 0.09
C LYS A 167 -1.50 -12.73 1.61
N ILE A 168 -0.41 -12.56 2.36
CA ILE A 168 -0.44 -12.57 3.83
C ILE A 168 -1.27 -11.38 4.35
N LEU A 169 -1.05 -10.18 3.82
CA LEU A 169 -1.81 -8.99 4.22
C LEU A 169 -3.31 -9.13 3.92
N LYS A 170 -3.67 -9.61 2.74
CA LYS A 170 -5.07 -9.89 2.37
C LYS A 170 -5.71 -10.92 3.29
N GLU A 171 -4.99 -11.99 3.64
CA GLU A 171 -5.49 -13.01 4.58
C GLU A 171 -5.73 -12.42 5.97
N ILE A 172 -4.79 -11.61 6.48
CA ILE A 172 -4.97 -10.92 7.76
C ILE A 172 -6.15 -9.97 7.66
N ALA A 173 -6.19 -9.12 6.64
CA ALA A 173 -7.21 -8.11 6.43
C ALA A 173 -8.64 -8.67 6.37
N ASN A 174 -8.80 -9.85 5.77
CA ASN A 174 -10.11 -10.50 5.62
C ASN A 174 -10.56 -11.29 6.86
N ARG A 175 -9.64 -11.58 7.80
CA ARG A 175 -9.94 -12.50 8.91
C ARG A 175 -9.51 -12.01 10.30
N TYR A 176 -8.91 -10.81 10.42
CA TYR A 176 -8.34 -10.35 11.70
C TYR A 176 -9.36 -10.32 12.85
N ASP A 177 -10.63 -10.03 12.57
CA ASP A 177 -11.72 -9.98 13.56
C ASP A 177 -12.00 -11.36 14.21
N THR A 178 -11.78 -12.45 13.46
CA THR A 178 -11.95 -13.83 13.92
C THR A 178 -10.68 -14.47 14.47
N MET A 179 -9.51 -13.86 14.21
CA MET A 179 -8.22 -14.40 14.65
C MET A 179 -8.03 -14.32 16.16
N SER A 180 -7.32 -15.28 16.72
CA SER A 180 -6.73 -15.16 18.05
C SER A 180 -5.53 -14.21 18.01
N LEU A 181 -5.12 -13.65 19.16
CA LEU A 181 -3.94 -12.79 19.26
C LEU A 181 -2.66 -13.51 18.79
N ALA A 182 -2.53 -14.79 19.12
CA ALA A 182 -1.39 -15.62 18.73
C ALA A 182 -1.36 -15.84 17.20
N GLU A 183 -2.49 -16.15 16.59
CA GLU A 183 -2.62 -16.36 15.15
C GLU A 183 -2.29 -15.08 14.38
N PHE A 184 -2.86 -13.95 14.77
CA PHE A 184 -2.58 -12.64 14.18
C PHE A 184 -1.08 -12.30 14.23
N ASN A 185 -0.47 -12.40 15.41
CA ASN A 185 0.95 -12.11 15.59
C ASN A 185 1.85 -13.09 14.81
N ASN A 186 1.44 -14.35 14.66
CA ASN A 186 2.18 -15.30 13.82
C ASN A 186 2.12 -14.92 12.33
N LYS A 187 0.97 -14.44 11.84
CA LYS A 187 0.84 -13.93 10.47
C LYS A 187 1.70 -12.69 10.24
N LEU A 188 1.77 -11.75 11.20
CA LEU A 188 2.67 -10.60 11.11
C LEU A 188 4.15 -11.04 11.07
N LYS A 189 4.54 -12.03 11.88
CA LYS A 189 5.91 -12.58 11.83
C LYS A 189 6.22 -13.20 10.47
N LEU A 190 5.25 -13.86 9.82
CA LEU A 190 5.42 -14.37 8.47
C LEU A 190 5.61 -13.22 7.46
N LEU A 191 4.81 -12.15 7.54
CA LEU A 191 4.99 -10.97 6.71
C LEU A 191 6.39 -10.37 6.87
N PHE A 192 6.87 -10.21 8.10
CA PHE A 192 8.21 -9.68 8.40
C PHE A 192 9.34 -10.63 7.97
N ALA A 193 9.07 -11.92 7.85
CA ALA A 193 10.02 -12.88 7.30
C ALA A 193 10.09 -12.79 5.77
N VAL A 194 8.96 -12.57 5.08
CA VAL A 194 8.90 -12.37 3.63
C VAL A 194 9.58 -11.08 3.24
N ILE A 195 9.22 -9.97 3.89
CA ILE A 195 9.78 -8.64 3.63
C ILE A 195 10.40 -8.10 4.92
N PRO A 196 11.72 -8.26 5.08
CA PRO A 196 12.41 -7.96 6.32
C PRO A 196 12.26 -6.52 6.78
N ARG A 197 11.60 -6.33 7.92
CA ARG A 197 11.37 -5.05 8.57
C ARG A 197 12.55 -4.64 9.44
N ARG A 198 12.78 -3.34 9.55
CA ARG A 198 13.68 -2.76 10.56
C ARG A 198 12.93 -2.71 11.89
N MET A 199 13.44 -3.42 12.89
CA MET A 199 12.80 -3.56 14.19
C MET A 199 13.85 -3.50 15.30
N ASP A 200 13.67 -2.59 16.26
CA ASP A 200 14.45 -2.60 17.49
C ASP A 200 13.93 -3.68 18.44
N LYS A 201 12.63 -3.68 18.73
CA LYS A 201 11.97 -4.73 19.49
C LYS A 201 10.81 -5.31 18.68
N LEU A 202 10.80 -6.60 18.50
CA LEU A 202 9.75 -7.29 17.77
C LEU A 202 8.37 -7.05 18.41
N SER A 203 8.30 -7.02 19.75
CA SER A 203 7.07 -6.79 20.49
C SER A 203 6.41 -5.43 20.25
N GLU A 204 7.15 -4.44 19.74
CA GLU A 204 6.62 -3.13 19.39
C GLU A 204 5.84 -3.13 18.07
N HIS A 205 6.09 -4.14 17.22
CA HIS A 205 5.41 -4.36 15.94
C HIS A 205 4.33 -5.44 16.00
N LEU A 206 4.09 -6.02 17.17
CA LEU A 206 3.08 -7.05 17.38
C LEU A 206 1.92 -6.49 18.18
N ALA A 207 0.72 -7.03 17.94
CA ALA A 207 -0.46 -6.69 18.69
C ALA A 207 -0.34 -7.14 20.15
N LYS A 208 -0.75 -6.30 21.09
CA LYS A 208 -0.88 -6.62 22.51
C LYS A 208 -2.32 -7.00 22.85
N HIS A 209 -3.26 -6.42 22.14
CA HIS A 209 -4.70 -6.64 22.31
C HIS A 209 -5.36 -6.80 20.93
N LYS A 210 -6.54 -7.41 20.88
CA LYS A 210 -7.32 -7.53 19.63
C LYS A 210 -7.72 -6.17 19.06
N THR A 211 -7.85 -5.16 19.90
CA THR A 211 -8.14 -3.78 19.49
C THR A 211 -7.04 -3.16 18.63
N ASP A 212 -5.81 -3.70 18.69
CA ASP A 212 -4.67 -3.19 17.92
C ASP A 212 -4.69 -3.68 16.46
N PHE A 213 -5.43 -4.77 16.18
CA PHE A 213 -5.35 -5.48 14.90
C PHE A 213 -5.60 -4.60 13.69
N ALA A 214 -6.70 -3.87 13.69
CA ALA A 214 -7.09 -3.03 12.55
C ALA A 214 -6.07 -1.92 12.26
N GLY A 215 -5.55 -1.28 13.31
CA GLY A 215 -4.50 -0.27 13.21
C GLY A 215 -3.23 -0.84 12.59
N ILE A 216 -2.76 -1.97 13.12
CA ILE A 216 -1.54 -2.64 12.63
C ILE A 216 -1.70 -3.07 11.17
N VAL A 217 -2.84 -3.69 10.80
CA VAL A 217 -3.10 -4.11 9.41
C VAL A 217 -3.01 -2.93 8.46
N SER A 218 -3.61 -1.80 8.83
CA SER A 218 -3.56 -0.62 7.99
C SER A 218 -2.16 -0.03 7.88
N ASP A 219 -1.42 0.08 8.98
CA ASP A 219 -0.06 0.62 8.96
C ASP A 219 0.88 -0.28 8.15
N GLU A 220 0.76 -1.61 8.28
CA GLU A 220 1.52 -2.56 7.47
C GLU A 220 1.13 -2.52 5.99
N GLN A 221 -0.14 -2.28 5.66
CA GLN A 221 -0.58 -2.12 4.28
C GLN A 221 -0.03 -0.83 3.67
N ASP A 222 -0.10 0.31 4.38
CA ASP A 222 0.47 1.56 3.91
C ASP A 222 1.97 1.41 3.62
N LEU A 223 2.71 0.75 4.53
CA LEU A 223 4.13 0.49 4.34
C LEU A 223 4.42 -0.48 3.19
N PHE A 224 3.57 -1.48 3.01
CA PHE A 224 3.67 -2.40 1.90
C PHE A 224 3.45 -1.70 0.55
N ASP A 225 2.45 -0.83 0.45
CA ASP A 225 2.18 -0.05 -0.77
C ASP A 225 3.33 0.91 -1.10
N ILE A 226 3.92 1.56 -0.10
CA ILE A 226 5.13 2.38 -0.24
C ILE A 226 6.28 1.53 -0.80
N MET A 227 6.49 0.35 -0.25
CA MET A 227 7.54 -0.56 -0.69
C MET A 227 7.33 -1.01 -2.14
N VAL A 228 6.13 -1.45 -2.50
CA VAL A 228 5.79 -1.86 -3.88
C VAL A 228 6.01 -0.70 -4.85
N SER A 229 5.56 0.49 -4.50
CA SER A 229 5.75 1.69 -5.33
C SER A 229 7.25 2.01 -5.53
N GLN A 230 8.09 1.87 -4.50
CA GLN A 230 9.55 2.04 -4.62
C GLN A 230 10.18 1.00 -5.53
N VAL A 231 9.79 -0.26 -5.44
CA VAL A 231 10.28 -1.33 -6.31
C VAL A 231 9.90 -1.05 -7.76
N ARG A 232 8.64 -0.74 -8.04
CA ARG A 232 8.15 -0.46 -9.41
C ARG A 232 8.81 0.78 -10.01
N SER A 233 8.98 1.84 -9.23
CA SER A 233 9.70 3.04 -9.67
C SER A 233 11.17 2.74 -10.02
N ALA A 234 11.85 1.92 -9.22
CA ALA A 234 13.23 1.52 -9.49
C ALA A 234 13.36 0.63 -10.73
N GLU A 235 12.40 -0.24 -10.99
CA GLU A 235 12.36 -1.08 -12.20
C GLU A 235 12.12 -0.25 -13.45
N GLY A 236 11.15 0.66 -13.44
CA GLY A 236 10.85 1.55 -14.55
C GLY A 236 12.05 2.42 -14.95
N ALA A 237 12.83 2.90 -13.99
CA ALA A 237 14.01 3.72 -14.23
C ALA A 237 15.13 2.98 -14.99
N LYS A 238 15.22 1.65 -14.88
CA LYS A 238 16.27 0.85 -15.53
C LYS A 238 16.13 0.77 -17.06
N THR A 239 14.94 0.95 -17.58
CA THR A 239 14.59 0.64 -18.98
C THR A 239 14.06 1.83 -19.77
N CYS A 240 13.77 2.96 -19.15
CA CYS A 240 12.96 4.01 -19.75
C CYS A 240 13.70 5.32 -19.94
N LYS A 241 13.62 5.89 -21.18
CA LYS A 241 14.03 7.29 -21.48
C LYS A 241 12.88 8.29 -21.19
N LYS A 242 11.79 7.83 -20.60
CA LYS A 242 10.61 8.63 -20.27
C LYS A 242 10.79 9.34 -18.94
N THR A 243 10.00 10.36 -18.69
CA THR A 243 9.82 10.93 -17.36
C THR A 243 9.13 9.92 -16.45
N ILE A 244 9.23 10.08 -15.13
CA ILE A 244 8.53 9.23 -14.17
C ILE A 244 7.00 9.31 -14.33
N LEU A 245 6.48 10.47 -14.76
CA LEU A 245 5.05 10.63 -15.06
C LEU A 245 4.63 9.78 -16.26
N GLU A 246 5.34 9.90 -17.38
CA GLU A 246 5.06 9.10 -18.59
C GLU A 246 5.24 7.59 -18.36
N ALA A 247 6.14 7.20 -17.48
CA ALA A 247 6.35 5.79 -17.13
C ALA A 247 5.19 5.20 -16.32
N ASN A 248 4.43 6.04 -15.63
CA ASN A 248 3.25 5.66 -14.84
C ASN A 248 1.92 6.06 -15.51
N ASP A 249 1.95 6.41 -16.82
CA ASP A 249 0.78 6.90 -17.55
C ASP A 249 0.07 8.08 -16.83
N MET A 250 0.89 9.03 -16.38
CA MET A 250 0.42 10.18 -15.59
C MET A 250 0.77 11.49 -16.27
N THR A 251 -0.05 12.49 -16.01
CA THR A 251 0.29 13.89 -16.25
C THR A 251 0.16 14.69 -14.95
N MET A 252 0.99 15.72 -14.81
CA MET A 252 0.92 16.66 -13.69
C MET A 252 1.33 18.04 -14.16
N ARG A 253 0.57 19.05 -13.75
CA ARG A 253 0.84 20.46 -14.03
C ARG A 253 0.38 21.34 -12.90
N GLN A 254 0.92 22.54 -12.81
CA GLN A 254 0.36 23.55 -11.93
C GLN A 254 -1.10 23.87 -12.36
N VAL A 255 -1.95 24.21 -11.41
CA VAL A 255 -3.33 24.64 -11.68
C VAL A 255 -3.35 25.99 -12.36
N THR A 256 -4.41 26.27 -13.15
CA THR A 256 -4.71 27.61 -13.68
C THR A 256 -5.36 28.48 -12.60
N ASP A 257 -5.49 29.77 -12.86
CA ASP A 257 -6.13 30.72 -11.94
C ASP A 257 -7.62 30.35 -11.71
N GLU A 258 -8.30 29.83 -12.72
CA GLU A 258 -9.67 29.35 -12.64
C GLU A 258 -9.77 28.09 -11.77
N GLU A 259 -8.85 27.17 -11.96
CA GLU A 259 -8.77 25.95 -11.15
C GLU A 259 -8.41 26.27 -9.69
N GLU A 260 -7.50 27.21 -9.46
CA GLU A 260 -7.18 27.67 -8.11
C GLU A 260 -8.40 28.29 -7.44
N SER A 261 -9.15 29.12 -8.17
CA SER A 261 -10.38 29.74 -7.67
C SER A 261 -11.42 28.68 -7.29
N PHE A 262 -11.61 27.66 -8.14
CA PHE A 262 -12.48 26.52 -7.88
C PHE A 262 -12.02 25.73 -6.63
N ILE A 263 -10.72 25.44 -6.50
CA ILE A 263 -10.17 24.74 -5.34
C ILE A 263 -10.41 25.55 -4.06
N ARG A 264 -10.19 26.87 -4.09
CA ARG A 264 -10.41 27.75 -2.94
C ARG A 264 -11.88 27.81 -2.53
N GLU A 265 -12.80 27.80 -3.49
CA GLU A 265 -14.23 27.69 -3.22
C GLU A 265 -14.59 26.38 -2.51
N LEU A 266 -14.06 25.26 -2.98
CA LEU A 266 -14.24 23.96 -2.33
C LEU A 266 -13.66 23.93 -0.89
N LEU A 267 -12.50 24.56 -0.67
CA LEU A 267 -11.84 24.64 0.64
C LEU A 267 -12.60 25.51 1.66
N ARG A 268 -13.46 26.43 1.22
CA ARG A 268 -14.27 27.31 2.08
C ARG A 268 -13.40 28.00 3.15
N ASP A 269 -13.76 27.87 4.42
CA ASP A 269 -13.05 28.47 5.56
C ASP A 269 -11.56 28.01 5.67
N ASN A 270 -11.20 26.95 4.97
CA ASN A 270 -9.81 26.43 4.94
C ASN A 270 -8.98 27.04 3.81
N ALA A 271 -9.54 27.87 2.93
CA ALA A 271 -8.84 28.48 1.80
C ALA A 271 -7.60 29.31 2.21
N GLY A 272 -7.60 29.87 3.44
CA GLY A 272 -6.43 30.57 4.00
C GLY A 272 -5.21 29.67 4.27
N LYS A 273 -5.38 28.35 4.27
CA LYS A 273 -4.30 27.37 4.44
C LYS A 273 -3.73 26.86 3.11
N TYR A 274 -4.30 27.24 1.99
CA TYR A 274 -3.85 26.86 0.65
C TYR A 274 -2.47 27.46 0.37
N LEU A 275 -1.53 26.64 -0.09
CA LEU A 275 -0.20 27.07 -0.49
C LEU A 275 0.03 26.94 -2.00
N GLU A 276 -0.25 25.79 -2.55
CA GLU A 276 -0.15 25.50 -3.99
C GLU A 276 -0.98 24.25 -4.35
N ALA A 277 -1.26 24.08 -5.63
CA ALA A 277 -1.93 22.89 -6.12
C ALA A 277 -1.42 22.46 -7.50
N TYR A 278 -1.61 21.19 -7.79
CA TYR A 278 -1.31 20.59 -9.08
C TYR A 278 -2.51 19.79 -9.56
N ARG A 279 -2.82 19.95 -10.86
CA ARG A 279 -3.75 19.05 -11.53
C ARG A 279 -3.01 17.77 -11.88
N VAL A 280 -3.62 16.62 -11.57
CA VAL A 280 -3.07 15.28 -11.80
C VAL A 280 -4.06 14.49 -12.63
N THR A 281 -3.54 13.74 -13.60
CA THR A 281 -4.30 12.70 -14.31
C THR A 281 -3.48 11.42 -14.31
N ASN A 282 -4.09 10.32 -13.92
CA ASN A 282 -3.54 8.99 -14.07
C ASN A 282 -4.41 8.25 -15.08
N GLY A 283 -3.87 7.92 -16.26
CA GLY A 283 -4.62 7.37 -17.39
C GLY A 283 -5.42 6.13 -17.00
N LYS A 284 -4.80 5.23 -16.25
CA LYS A 284 -5.46 4.00 -15.80
C LYS A 284 -6.66 4.27 -14.88
N THR A 285 -6.50 5.11 -13.86
CA THR A 285 -7.60 5.38 -12.91
C THR A 285 -8.70 6.21 -13.54
N GLU A 286 -8.37 7.06 -14.51
CA GLU A 286 -9.34 7.85 -15.29
C GLU A 286 -10.15 6.93 -16.21
N GLU A 287 -9.51 5.98 -16.89
CA GLU A 287 -10.20 4.98 -17.73
C GLU A 287 -11.14 4.12 -16.89
N GLU A 288 -10.64 3.53 -15.78
CA GLU A 288 -11.45 2.73 -14.87
C GLU A 288 -12.66 3.51 -14.29
N PHE A 289 -12.47 4.82 -14.01
CA PHE A 289 -13.54 5.69 -13.52
C PHE A 289 -14.58 5.99 -14.60
N ASN A 290 -14.15 6.31 -15.83
CA ASN A 290 -15.04 6.59 -16.94
C ASN A 290 -15.84 5.35 -17.34
N ASP A 291 -15.22 4.17 -17.39
CA ASP A 291 -15.93 2.89 -17.63
C ASP A 291 -16.99 2.63 -16.56
N PHE A 292 -16.68 2.94 -15.29
CA PHE A 292 -17.65 2.80 -14.20
C PHE A 292 -18.82 3.77 -14.36
N MET A 293 -18.56 5.01 -14.75
CA MET A 293 -19.61 6.02 -15.00
C MET A 293 -20.53 5.60 -16.13
N GLU A 294 -19.96 5.15 -17.27
CA GLU A 294 -20.74 4.65 -18.41
C GLU A 294 -21.61 3.45 -18.00
N LEU A 295 -21.04 2.50 -17.27
CA LEU A 295 -21.76 1.32 -16.75
C LEU A 295 -22.95 1.70 -15.85
N CYS A 296 -22.79 2.76 -15.05
CA CYS A 296 -23.83 3.25 -14.15
C CYS A 296 -24.79 4.26 -14.80
N GLY A 297 -24.56 4.66 -16.06
CA GLY A 297 -25.33 5.65 -16.78
C GLY A 297 -25.21 7.06 -16.15
N LEU A 298 -24.05 7.39 -15.61
CA LEU A 298 -23.75 8.71 -15.06
C LEU A 298 -23.11 9.58 -16.16
N GLU A 299 -23.55 10.83 -16.23
CA GLU A 299 -22.95 11.83 -17.11
C GLU A 299 -22.11 12.83 -16.29
N ASP A 300 -21.18 13.52 -16.95
CA ASP A 300 -20.40 14.59 -16.32
C ASP A 300 -21.31 15.64 -15.69
N GLY A 301 -21.16 15.83 -14.37
CA GLY A 301 -21.97 16.76 -13.58
C GLY A 301 -23.21 16.17 -12.91
N ASP A 302 -23.65 14.96 -13.28
CA ASP A 302 -24.72 14.23 -12.57
C ASP A 302 -24.17 13.01 -11.87
N GLY A 303 -24.40 12.93 -10.57
CA GLY A 303 -23.95 11.80 -9.75
C GLY A 303 -22.44 11.76 -9.45
N ILE A 304 -21.70 12.81 -9.80
CA ILE A 304 -20.27 12.97 -9.48
C ILE A 304 -20.10 14.10 -8.46
N ALA A 305 -19.27 13.86 -7.46
CA ALA A 305 -18.93 14.87 -6.47
C ALA A 305 -17.41 15.06 -6.38
N HIS A 306 -16.97 16.33 -6.21
CA HIS A 306 -15.60 16.64 -5.81
C HIS A 306 -15.49 16.52 -4.29
N LEU A 307 -14.74 15.56 -3.83
CA LEU A 307 -14.61 15.23 -2.41
C LEU A 307 -13.14 15.17 -2.00
N PHE A 308 -12.90 15.42 -0.72
CA PHE A 308 -11.57 15.45 -0.15
C PHE A 308 -11.18 14.09 0.42
N HIS A 309 -9.92 13.71 0.17
CA HIS A 309 -9.26 12.62 0.85
C HIS A 309 -7.94 13.12 1.46
N GLY A 310 -7.70 12.78 2.73
CA GLY A 310 -6.50 13.15 3.47
C GLY A 310 -5.69 11.92 3.84
N THR A 311 -4.38 12.00 3.65
CA THR A 311 -3.46 10.93 4.01
C THR A 311 -2.10 11.51 4.40
N ARG A 312 -1.20 10.67 4.89
CA ARG A 312 0.17 11.07 5.22
C ARG A 312 0.99 11.36 3.97
N ASN A 313 1.97 12.25 4.06
CA ASN A 313 2.80 12.68 2.92
C ASN A 313 3.51 11.51 2.22
N GLU A 314 3.96 10.54 2.99
CA GLU A 314 4.65 9.34 2.49
C GLU A 314 3.78 8.44 1.61
N ASN A 315 2.46 8.48 1.77
CA ASN A 315 1.52 7.67 0.97
C ASN A 315 1.14 8.33 -0.36
N ILE A 316 1.38 9.63 -0.50
CA ILE A 316 0.88 10.40 -1.65
C ILE A 316 1.37 9.82 -2.97
N TRP A 317 2.67 9.56 -3.10
CA TRP A 317 3.21 9.08 -4.37
C TRP A 317 2.64 7.70 -4.76
N SER A 318 2.53 6.76 -3.82
CA SER A 318 1.92 5.46 -4.09
C SER A 318 0.45 5.59 -4.49
N ILE A 319 -0.30 6.50 -3.86
CA ILE A 319 -1.70 6.76 -4.20
C ILE A 319 -1.84 7.42 -5.58
N LEU A 320 -0.98 8.38 -5.92
CA LEU A 320 -1.02 9.01 -7.25
C LEU A 320 -0.76 8.00 -8.37
N THR A 321 0.12 7.02 -8.15
CA THR A 321 0.48 6.03 -9.16
C THR A 321 -0.48 4.85 -9.25
N SER A 322 -1.13 4.46 -8.15
CA SER A 322 -2.00 3.27 -8.08
C SER A 322 -3.48 3.56 -7.91
N GLY A 323 -3.86 4.82 -7.67
CA GLY A 323 -5.20 5.21 -7.25
C GLY A 323 -5.47 4.92 -5.77
N LEU A 324 -6.60 5.43 -5.29
CA LEU A 324 -7.10 5.10 -3.95
C LEU A 324 -7.67 3.67 -3.96
N LYS A 325 -7.27 2.88 -2.98
CA LYS A 325 -7.69 1.48 -2.84
C LYS A 325 -8.58 1.28 -1.62
N ASN A 326 -9.61 0.47 -1.79
CA ASN A 326 -10.44 0.05 -0.67
C ASN A 326 -9.61 -0.81 0.28
N ARG A 327 -9.49 -0.36 1.52
CA ARG A 327 -8.65 -1.02 2.52
C ARG A 327 -9.47 -1.41 3.74
N PRO A 328 -9.03 -2.43 4.51
CA PRO A 328 -9.63 -2.74 5.80
C PRO A 328 -9.59 -1.54 6.76
N PRO A 329 -10.52 -1.45 7.71
CA PRO A 329 -10.60 -0.32 8.63
C PRO A 329 -9.39 -0.20 9.55
N LYS A 330 -8.85 1.02 9.68
CA LYS A 330 -7.73 1.36 10.59
C LYS A 330 -8.05 1.19 12.07
N ASP A 331 -9.29 1.53 12.47
CA ASP A 331 -9.71 1.51 13.88
C ASP A 331 -11.11 0.95 14.03
N ALA A 332 -11.18 -0.19 14.69
CA ALA A 332 -12.44 -0.79 15.08
C ALA A 332 -13.17 0.02 16.18
N VAL A 333 -12.53 1.01 16.80
CA VAL A 333 -13.03 1.61 18.05
C VAL A 333 -13.39 3.09 17.96
N ILE A 334 -12.76 3.92 17.12
CA ILE A 334 -12.95 5.36 17.33
C ILE A 334 -13.48 6.18 16.15
N THR A 335 -13.13 6.01 14.87
CA THR A 335 -13.65 6.95 13.85
C THR A 335 -13.43 6.59 12.40
N GLY A 336 -12.70 5.57 12.09
CA GLY A 336 -12.46 5.19 10.72
C GLY A 336 -13.27 3.97 10.33
N LYS A 337 -13.97 4.02 9.19
CA LYS A 337 -14.65 2.87 8.57
C LYS A 337 -15.80 2.25 9.38
N ALA A 338 -16.55 3.10 10.02
CA ALA A 338 -17.81 2.72 10.66
C ALA A 338 -18.82 2.10 9.67
N TYR A 339 -18.62 2.32 8.38
CA TYR A 339 -19.46 1.82 7.29
C TYR A 339 -18.69 0.87 6.37
N GLY A 340 -17.86 0.01 6.92
CA GLY A 340 -17.26 -1.13 6.25
C GLY A 340 -16.06 -0.84 5.36
N MET A 341 -15.80 -1.78 4.46
CA MET A 341 -14.61 -1.78 3.59
C MET A 341 -14.85 -0.92 2.35
N GLY A 342 -14.53 0.36 2.45
CA GLY A 342 -14.63 1.30 1.34
C GLY A 342 -13.56 2.39 1.44
N THR A 343 -13.46 3.21 0.41
CA THR A 343 -12.69 4.45 0.42
C THR A 343 -13.54 5.58 0.97
N TYR A 344 -13.01 6.29 1.95
CA TYR A 344 -13.69 7.34 2.70
C TYR A 344 -13.28 8.71 2.21
N PHE A 345 -14.27 9.52 1.90
CA PHE A 345 -14.12 10.91 1.49
C PHE A 345 -14.88 11.84 2.43
N ALA A 346 -14.51 13.10 2.41
CA ALA A 346 -15.25 14.14 3.12
C ALA A 346 -15.67 15.25 2.16
N PRO A 347 -16.93 15.74 2.27
CA PRO A 347 -17.36 16.96 1.56
C PRO A 347 -16.71 18.24 2.11
N ASP A 348 -16.16 18.18 3.32
CA ASP A 348 -15.49 19.29 3.98
C ASP A 348 -13.99 18.97 4.19
N ALA A 349 -13.13 19.87 3.73
CA ALA A 349 -11.68 19.74 3.78
C ALA A 349 -11.13 19.56 5.21
N ILE A 350 -11.77 20.17 6.22
CA ILE A 350 -11.27 20.14 7.61
C ILE A 350 -11.20 18.73 8.16
N LYS A 351 -12.11 17.85 7.75
CA LYS A 351 -12.06 16.45 8.16
C LYS A 351 -10.84 15.74 7.58
N SER A 352 -10.64 15.86 6.27
CA SER A 352 -9.51 15.24 5.55
C SER A 352 -8.18 15.80 6.00
N LEU A 353 -8.10 17.10 6.38
CA LEU A 353 -6.91 17.71 6.98
C LEU A 353 -6.46 17.01 8.27
N GLY A 354 -7.37 16.43 9.03
CA GLY A 354 -7.07 15.67 10.24
C GLY A 354 -6.26 14.39 10.00
N TYR A 355 -6.17 13.90 8.75
CA TYR A 355 -5.44 12.71 8.37
C TYR A 355 -4.11 13.00 7.64
N THR A 356 -3.76 14.26 7.43
CA THR A 356 -2.53 14.68 6.76
C THR A 356 -1.34 14.71 7.72
N SER A 357 -0.11 14.75 7.19
CA SER A 357 1.11 14.89 7.99
C SER A 357 1.30 16.28 8.60
N ARG A 358 0.38 17.22 8.37
CA ARG A 358 0.47 18.59 8.85
C ARG A 358 0.40 18.66 10.39
N ILE A 359 1.17 19.56 11.00
CA ILE A 359 1.08 19.88 12.45
C ILE A 359 -0.35 20.26 12.79
N GLY A 360 -0.86 19.69 13.88
CA GLY A 360 -2.23 19.90 14.35
C GLY A 360 -3.27 19.01 13.66
N SER A 361 -2.85 18.06 12.82
CA SER A 361 -3.73 17.00 12.35
C SER A 361 -4.18 16.12 13.50
N LYS A 362 -5.51 15.87 13.56
CA LYS A 362 -6.11 15.25 14.75
C LYS A 362 -5.84 13.75 14.84
N TRP A 363 -5.80 13.07 13.70
CA TRP A 363 -5.74 11.60 13.64
C TRP A 363 -4.40 11.07 13.15
N ALA A 364 -3.64 11.87 12.36
CA ALA A 364 -2.32 11.48 11.88
C ALA A 364 -1.18 11.84 12.82
N ASN A 365 -1.43 12.67 13.87
CA ASN A 365 -0.38 13.21 14.72
C ASN A 365 0.77 13.83 13.92
N GLY A 366 0.41 14.59 12.86
CA GLY A 366 1.37 15.14 11.92
C GLY A 366 2.36 16.11 12.57
N ASN A 367 3.58 16.10 12.07
CA ASN A 367 4.70 16.92 12.52
C ASN A 367 5.32 17.77 11.39
N SER A 368 4.75 17.71 10.20
CA SER A 368 5.20 18.48 9.03
C SER A 368 4.60 19.89 9.03
N SER A 369 5.35 20.87 8.50
CA SER A 369 4.84 22.24 8.28
C SER A 369 3.70 22.31 7.27
N SER A 370 3.60 21.33 6.37
CA SER A 370 2.51 21.21 5.39
C SER A 370 2.06 19.76 5.25
N GLY A 371 0.84 19.59 4.74
CA GLY A 371 0.28 18.30 4.37
C GLY A 371 -0.47 18.42 3.05
N PHE A 372 -0.86 17.29 2.49
CA PHE A 372 -1.54 17.24 1.19
C PHE A 372 -2.98 16.78 1.33
N LEU A 373 -3.88 17.48 0.65
CA LEU A 373 -5.25 17.03 0.38
C LEU A 373 -5.35 16.57 -1.07
N LEU A 374 -6.00 15.45 -1.27
CA LEU A 374 -6.44 15.02 -2.60
C LEU A 374 -7.87 15.49 -2.80
N ILE A 375 -8.14 16.13 -3.93
CA ILE A 375 -9.50 16.40 -4.43
C ILE A 375 -9.76 15.38 -5.52
N CYS A 376 -10.79 14.56 -5.31
CA CYS A 376 -11.12 13.45 -6.17
C CYS A 376 -12.50 13.67 -6.82
N LYS A 377 -12.63 13.29 -8.10
CA LYS A 377 -13.93 13.01 -8.68
C LYS A 377 -14.40 11.68 -8.13
N VAL A 378 -15.60 11.65 -7.58
CA VAL A 378 -16.19 10.46 -6.94
C VAL A 378 -17.57 10.21 -7.50
N ALA A 379 -17.80 9.03 -8.04
CA ALA A 379 -19.11 8.59 -8.53
C ALA A 379 -20.00 8.22 -7.33
N VAL A 380 -20.83 9.14 -6.92
CA VAL A 380 -21.71 9.01 -5.76
C VAL A 380 -23.14 8.62 -6.12
N GLY A 381 -23.54 8.80 -7.37
CA GLY A 381 -24.91 8.58 -7.84
C GLY A 381 -25.89 9.70 -7.48
N SER A 382 -27.17 9.48 -7.72
CA SER A 382 -28.22 10.46 -7.41
C SER A 382 -28.42 10.60 -5.90
N LYS A 383 -28.72 11.82 -5.45
CA LYS A 383 -29.04 12.14 -4.05
C LYS A 383 -30.19 11.29 -3.48
N ASP A 384 -31.09 10.86 -4.35
CA ASP A 384 -32.27 10.07 -3.96
C ASP A 384 -31.92 8.58 -3.78
N THR A 385 -30.74 8.14 -4.24
CA THR A 385 -30.29 6.75 -4.21
C THR A 385 -29.15 6.51 -3.24
N TYR A 386 -28.66 7.52 -2.50
CA TYR A 386 -27.64 7.30 -1.49
C TYR A 386 -28.17 6.36 -0.39
N TYR A 387 -27.31 5.43 0.02
CA TYR A 387 -27.57 4.76 1.29
C TYR A 387 -27.31 5.74 2.43
N ASP A 388 -28.34 6.08 3.16
CA ASP A 388 -28.22 7.00 4.27
C ASP A 388 -27.69 6.30 5.52
N GLY A 389 -26.49 6.70 5.92
CA GLY A 389 -25.78 6.14 7.07
C GLY A 389 -26.35 6.53 8.44
N HIS A 390 -27.65 6.94 8.54
CA HIS A 390 -28.25 7.38 9.80
C HIS A 390 -28.64 6.23 10.76
N LEU A 391 -28.70 5.01 10.27
CA LEU A 391 -29.14 3.85 11.08
C LEU A 391 -28.02 3.27 12.00
N GLY A 392 -26.90 3.97 12.10
CA GLY A 392 -25.74 3.56 12.89
C GLY A 392 -24.65 2.92 12.06
N CYS A 393 -23.55 2.61 12.72
CA CYS A 393 -22.38 2.02 12.07
C CYS A 393 -22.67 0.60 11.60
N ASP A 394 -22.39 0.30 10.32
CA ASP A 394 -22.39 -1.06 9.79
C ASP A 394 -21.01 -1.38 9.17
N ARG A 395 -20.14 -1.98 9.97
CA ARG A 395 -18.78 -2.34 9.58
C ARG A 395 -18.70 -3.48 8.58
N SER A 396 -19.79 -4.16 8.31
CA SER A 396 -19.86 -5.24 7.31
C SER A 396 -20.20 -4.76 5.92
N LEU A 397 -20.42 -3.44 5.72
CA LEU A 397 -20.71 -2.89 4.40
C LEU A 397 -19.56 -3.10 3.41
N ASN A 398 -19.93 -3.51 2.24
CA ASN A 398 -19.12 -3.62 1.04
C ASN A 398 -20.03 -3.42 -0.18
N ALA A 399 -19.49 -3.49 -1.38
CA ALA A 399 -20.26 -3.29 -2.62
C ALA A 399 -21.46 -4.26 -2.75
N GLU A 400 -21.28 -5.54 -2.39
CA GLU A 400 -22.35 -6.56 -2.49
C GLU A 400 -23.45 -6.31 -1.46
N LYS A 401 -23.09 -6.04 -0.22
CA LYS A 401 -24.06 -5.77 0.84
C LYS A 401 -24.82 -4.47 0.60
N LEU A 402 -24.14 -3.42 0.14
CA LEU A 402 -24.80 -2.16 -0.23
C LEU A 402 -25.87 -2.41 -1.29
N LYS A 403 -25.55 -3.18 -2.34
CA LYS A 403 -26.50 -3.55 -3.40
C LYS A 403 -27.71 -4.31 -2.87
N GLN A 404 -27.54 -5.16 -1.83
CA GLN A 404 -28.63 -5.92 -1.23
C GLN A 404 -29.57 -5.04 -0.40
N ILE A 405 -29.02 -4.11 0.40
CA ILE A 405 -29.81 -3.31 1.35
C ILE A 405 -30.36 -2.02 0.75
N ALA A 406 -29.68 -1.47 -0.26
CA ALA A 406 -30.05 -0.25 -0.96
C ALA A 406 -29.82 -0.42 -2.47
N PRO A 407 -30.70 -1.16 -3.21
CA PRO A 407 -30.55 -1.37 -4.63
C PRO A 407 -30.50 -0.03 -5.39
N GLY A 408 -29.46 0.15 -6.23
CA GLY A 408 -29.23 1.38 -6.99
C GLY A 408 -28.36 2.42 -6.28
N ALA A 409 -28.08 2.29 -4.98
CA ALA A 409 -27.13 3.15 -4.29
C ALA A 409 -25.69 2.84 -4.73
N LEU A 410 -24.93 3.88 -5.04
CA LEU A 410 -23.51 3.80 -5.38
C LEU A 410 -22.60 4.10 -4.19
N CYS A 411 -23.10 4.83 -3.20
CA CYS A 411 -22.32 5.20 -2.01
C CYS A 411 -23.16 5.15 -0.74
N THR A 412 -22.49 5.14 0.39
CA THR A 412 -23.06 5.46 1.71
C THR A 412 -22.73 6.91 2.00
N TRP A 413 -23.73 7.75 2.24
CA TRP A 413 -23.55 9.13 2.72
C TRP A 413 -23.86 9.17 4.22
N ALA A 414 -22.82 9.09 5.03
CA ALA A 414 -22.93 9.16 6.49
C ALA A 414 -23.03 10.61 6.95
N LYS A 415 -24.25 11.16 7.03
CA LYS A 415 -24.50 12.52 7.46
C LYS A 415 -24.24 12.69 8.95
N ALA A 416 -23.46 13.69 9.32
CA ALA A 416 -23.03 13.97 10.69
C ALA A 416 -24.21 14.01 11.68
N ARG A 417 -25.32 14.59 11.26
CA ARG A 417 -26.54 14.73 12.10
C ARG A 417 -27.11 13.40 12.56
N TYR A 418 -26.93 12.33 11.78
CA TYR A 418 -27.59 11.04 12.00
C TYR A 418 -26.62 9.91 12.29
N SER A 419 -25.38 9.98 11.75
CA SER A 419 -24.39 8.91 11.86
C SER A 419 -23.63 8.87 13.18
N GLY A 420 -23.77 9.89 14.03
CA GLY A 420 -22.93 10.10 15.20
C GLY A 420 -21.56 10.69 14.88
N PHE A 421 -21.24 10.94 13.61
CA PHE A 421 -20.05 11.67 13.19
C PHE A 421 -20.20 13.17 13.44
N ARG A 422 -19.09 13.85 13.61
CA ARG A 422 -19.08 15.32 13.72
C ARG A 422 -19.21 16.01 12.36
N MET A 423 -18.88 15.34 11.27
CA MET A 423 -18.90 15.82 9.90
C MET A 423 -19.30 14.69 8.97
N ASP A 424 -19.88 15.04 7.83
CA ASP A 424 -20.29 14.09 6.82
C ASP A 424 -19.10 13.30 6.29
N GLU A 425 -19.35 12.04 5.97
CA GLU A 425 -18.46 11.14 5.23
C GLU A 425 -19.20 10.51 4.06
N VAL A 426 -18.51 10.35 2.96
CA VAL A 426 -18.99 9.64 1.79
C VAL A 426 -18.08 8.43 1.58
N ILE A 427 -18.69 7.26 1.52
CA ILE A 427 -17.97 5.99 1.38
C ILE A 427 -18.37 5.33 0.07
N VAL A 428 -17.39 5.01 -0.76
CA VAL A 428 -17.55 4.20 -1.97
C VAL A 428 -16.85 2.87 -1.80
N TYR A 429 -17.34 1.84 -2.49
CA TYR A 429 -16.95 0.45 -2.20
C TYR A 429 -16.23 -0.24 -3.35
N GLN A 430 -15.93 0.47 -4.43
CA GLN A 430 -15.13 -0.03 -5.55
C GLN A 430 -14.03 0.98 -5.86
N ASP A 431 -12.82 0.49 -6.17
CA ASP A 431 -11.66 1.34 -6.44
C ASP A 431 -11.90 2.27 -7.64
N CYS A 432 -12.60 1.77 -8.67
CA CYS A 432 -12.96 2.51 -9.89
C CYS A 432 -14.01 3.64 -9.67
N GLN A 433 -14.59 3.76 -8.48
CA GLN A 433 -15.55 4.82 -8.18
C GLN A 433 -14.92 6.20 -7.94
N SER A 434 -13.60 6.30 -7.97
CA SER A 434 -12.92 7.58 -7.77
C SER A 434 -11.64 7.70 -8.57
N THR A 435 -11.36 8.93 -9.05
CA THR A 435 -10.06 9.30 -9.61
C THR A 435 -9.59 10.61 -9.01
N ILE A 436 -8.27 10.81 -8.91
CA ILE A 436 -7.67 12.00 -8.31
C ILE A 436 -7.60 13.08 -9.38
N GLU A 437 -8.10 14.26 -9.09
CA GLU A 437 -8.05 15.39 -10.00
C GLU A 437 -7.04 16.46 -9.57
N TYR A 438 -6.97 16.75 -8.27
CA TYR A 438 -6.01 17.72 -7.75
C TYR A 438 -5.32 17.21 -6.51
N ILE A 439 -4.05 17.59 -6.37
CA ILE A 439 -3.33 17.53 -5.11
C ILE A 439 -3.06 18.96 -4.63
N VAL A 440 -3.44 19.24 -3.38
CA VAL A 440 -3.38 20.57 -2.78
C VAL A 440 -2.48 20.55 -1.57
N ARG A 441 -1.44 21.39 -1.57
CA ARG A 441 -0.58 21.59 -0.40
C ARG A 441 -1.25 22.56 0.55
N MET A 442 -1.37 22.17 1.82
CA MET A 442 -2.02 22.93 2.90
C MET A 442 -0.99 23.24 4.00
N GLY A 443 -0.90 24.51 4.41
CA GLY A 443 -0.06 25.00 5.48
C GLY A 443 -0.70 25.08 6.86
#